data_e96d7d2c860990d7e975ab2b05be6e8c
#
_entry.id   e96d7d2c860990d7e975ab2b05be6e8c
#
_cell.length_a   1.000
_cell.length_b   1.000
_cell.length_c   1.000
_cell.angle_alpha   90.00
_cell.angle_beta   90.00
_cell.angle_gamma   90.00
#
_symmetry.space_group_name_H-M   'P 1'
#
loop_
_entity.id
_entity.type
_entity.pdbx_description
1 polymer ?
#
loop_
_entity_poly.entity_id
_entity_poly.type
_entity_poly.pdbx_seq_one_letter_code
_entity_poly.pdbx_strand_id
1 'polypeptide(L)'
;MTEAQTPAPSRLLRWVAAIGFGVPVALVAAAASPLGPNFFYVLAGIPALLLLWVVAGLIALVVSIRSAMRKEWRRCVLAAILPVVLLIVAFDPVRFVRSCDYAGDVIHFIVMKPHYDRQIAALPADQRPSLAVFDWGGMSFASQGLVYDEADQVALPKGNQSADWLAQAGRTELSCEGYGVRALWDHYYLADFPC
;
A
#
# COMPACT_ATOMS: atom_id res chain seq x y z
N MET A 1 14.38 -40.77 -26.41
CA MET A 1 14.38 -39.35 -25.90
C MET A 1 14.23 -39.44 -24.41
N THR A 2 15.31 -39.31 -23.68
CA THR A 2 15.31 -39.33 -22.19
C THR A 2 14.87 -37.97 -21.71
N GLU A 3 13.68 -37.88 -21.11
CA GLU A 3 13.18 -36.68 -20.43
C GLU A 3 14.18 -36.30 -19.34
N ALA A 4 14.87 -35.20 -19.54
CA ALA A 4 15.79 -34.66 -18.55
C ALA A 4 14.97 -34.20 -17.34
N GLN A 5 14.91 -35.01 -16.27
CA GLN A 5 14.28 -34.65 -14.98
C GLN A 5 14.89 -33.35 -14.49
N THR A 6 14.08 -32.30 -14.46
CA THR A 6 14.47 -30.99 -13.90
C THR A 6 14.69 -31.18 -12.40
N PRO A 7 15.91 -30.99 -11.88
CA PRO A 7 16.18 -31.15 -10.46
C PRO A 7 15.30 -30.20 -9.64
N ALA A 8 14.65 -30.71 -8.61
CA ALA A 8 13.80 -29.93 -7.72
C ALA A 8 14.60 -28.76 -7.11
N PRO A 9 14.00 -27.55 -6.97
CA PRO A 9 14.66 -26.42 -6.38
C PRO A 9 15.10 -26.74 -4.94
N SER A 10 16.33 -26.34 -4.57
CA SER A 10 16.86 -26.57 -3.22
C SER A 10 15.96 -25.91 -2.17
N ARG A 11 15.88 -26.48 -0.95
CA ARG A 11 15.08 -25.93 0.15
C ARG A 11 15.41 -24.45 0.39
N LEU A 12 16.69 -24.07 0.29
CA LEU A 12 17.16 -22.69 0.45
C LEU A 12 16.51 -21.75 -0.58
N LEU A 13 16.45 -22.17 -1.86
CA LEU A 13 15.86 -21.34 -2.92
C LEU A 13 14.35 -21.12 -2.72
N ARG A 14 13.64 -22.12 -2.17
CA ARG A 14 12.22 -21.98 -1.80
C ARG A 14 12.04 -20.95 -0.68
N TRP A 15 12.89 -20.97 0.35
CA TRP A 15 12.84 -19.99 1.43
C TRP A 15 13.16 -18.58 0.94
N VAL A 16 14.18 -18.41 0.11
CA VAL A 16 14.52 -17.11 -0.51
C VAL A 16 13.36 -16.57 -1.35
N ALA A 17 12.72 -17.42 -2.14
CA ALA A 17 11.54 -17.02 -2.91
C ALA A 17 10.36 -16.64 -1.99
N ALA A 18 10.09 -17.45 -0.95
CA ALA A 18 9.02 -17.19 0.00
C ALA A 18 9.21 -15.84 0.72
N ILE A 19 10.43 -15.53 1.16
CA ILE A 19 10.75 -14.23 1.78
C ILE A 19 10.66 -13.11 0.73
N GLY A 20 11.18 -13.34 -0.47
CA GLY A 20 11.20 -12.36 -1.55
C GLY A 20 9.81 -11.85 -1.95
N PHE A 21 8.83 -12.74 -2.02
CA PHE A 21 7.43 -12.39 -2.29
C PHE A 21 6.63 -12.09 -1.01
N GLY A 22 6.98 -12.74 0.09
CA GLY A 22 6.27 -12.61 1.36
C GLY A 22 6.39 -11.22 1.98
N VAL A 23 7.54 -10.55 1.83
CA VAL A 23 7.74 -9.21 2.41
C VAL A 23 6.84 -8.15 1.76
N PRO A 24 6.79 -7.99 0.43
CA PRO A 24 5.83 -7.08 -0.21
C PRO A 24 4.37 -7.41 0.15
N VAL A 25 4.01 -8.69 0.14
CA VAL A 25 2.65 -9.11 0.53
C VAL A 25 2.34 -8.76 1.98
N ALA A 26 3.29 -8.95 2.90
CA ALA A 26 3.12 -8.57 4.31
C ALA A 26 2.96 -7.06 4.50
N LEU A 27 3.70 -6.24 3.73
CA LEU A 27 3.55 -4.78 3.74
C LEU A 27 2.16 -4.36 3.27
N VAL A 28 1.71 -4.90 2.13
CA VAL A 28 0.37 -4.62 1.59
C VAL A 28 -0.73 -5.10 2.55
N ALA A 29 -0.60 -6.31 3.12
CA ALA A 29 -1.58 -6.85 4.05
C ALA A 29 -1.68 -6.04 5.35
N ALA A 30 -0.54 -5.51 5.82
CA ALA A 30 -0.53 -4.66 7.01
C ALA A 30 -1.19 -3.29 6.72
N ALA A 31 -0.94 -2.70 5.55
CA ALA A 31 -1.59 -1.46 5.13
C ALA A 31 -3.11 -1.66 4.91
N ALA A 32 -3.53 -2.82 4.38
CA ALA A 32 -4.95 -3.16 4.22
C ALA A 32 -5.67 -3.52 5.54
N SER A 33 -4.94 -3.61 6.66
CA SER A 33 -5.53 -3.99 7.95
C SER A 33 -6.44 -2.89 8.49
N PRO A 34 -7.63 -3.23 9.02
CA PRO A 34 -8.53 -2.26 9.64
C PRO A 34 -7.95 -1.63 10.92
N LEU A 35 -6.87 -2.19 11.45
CA LEU A 35 -6.15 -1.61 12.60
C LEU A 35 -5.23 -0.45 12.20
N GLY A 36 -5.08 -0.20 10.90
CA GLY A 36 -4.17 0.80 10.35
C GLY A 36 -2.69 0.53 10.67
N PRO A 37 -1.77 1.31 10.12
CA PRO A 37 -0.37 1.25 10.48
C PRO A 37 -0.19 1.82 11.89
N ASN A 38 -0.08 0.94 12.90
CA ASN A 38 0.22 1.39 14.24
C ASN A 38 1.70 1.81 14.36
N PHE A 39 2.00 2.62 15.39
CA PHE A 39 3.35 3.15 15.64
C PHE A 39 4.45 2.06 15.64
N PHE A 40 4.18 0.90 16.26
CA PHE A 40 5.14 -0.20 16.31
C PHE A 40 5.39 -0.83 14.94
N TYR A 41 4.36 -0.89 14.09
CA TYR A 41 4.52 -1.38 12.72
C TYR A 41 5.44 -0.46 11.90
N VAL A 42 5.22 0.84 11.97
CA VAL A 42 6.05 1.83 11.24
C VAL A 42 7.47 1.87 11.79
N LEU A 43 7.64 1.90 13.12
CA LEU A 43 8.96 2.08 13.74
C LEU A 43 9.82 0.81 13.72
N ALA A 44 9.23 -0.36 13.90
CA ALA A 44 9.96 -1.62 14.03
C ALA A 44 9.60 -2.63 12.93
N GLY A 45 8.34 -2.74 12.54
CA GLY A 45 7.87 -3.73 11.59
C GLY A 45 8.43 -3.52 10.20
N ILE A 46 8.30 -2.32 9.63
CA ILE A 46 8.81 -1.99 8.30
C ILE A 46 10.34 -2.16 8.24
N PRO A 47 11.15 -1.58 9.14
CA PRO A 47 12.59 -1.79 9.13
C PRO A 47 12.99 -3.25 9.27
N ALA A 48 12.32 -4.03 10.13
CA ALA A 48 12.61 -5.45 10.30
C ALA A 48 12.31 -6.26 9.04
N LEU A 49 11.18 -5.99 8.36
CA LEU A 49 10.83 -6.64 7.10
C LEU A 49 11.82 -6.30 5.99
N LEU A 50 12.21 -5.02 5.87
CA LEU A 50 13.20 -4.59 4.90
C LEU A 50 14.58 -5.21 5.17
N LEU A 51 15.01 -5.28 6.43
CA LEU A 51 16.25 -5.95 6.80
C LEU A 51 16.23 -7.44 6.44
N LEU A 52 15.14 -8.14 6.76
CA LEU A 52 14.95 -9.55 6.38
C LEU A 52 15.03 -9.73 4.87
N TRP A 53 14.45 -8.81 4.12
CA TRP A 53 14.45 -8.83 2.66
C TRP A 53 15.86 -8.62 2.08
N VAL A 54 16.63 -7.67 2.63
CA VAL A 54 18.04 -7.44 2.26
C VAL A 54 18.89 -8.67 2.54
N VAL A 55 18.75 -9.29 3.72
CA VAL A 55 19.48 -10.52 4.07
C VAL A 55 19.14 -11.65 3.09
N ALA A 56 17.87 -11.86 2.78
CA ALA A 56 17.46 -12.85 1.78
C ALA A 56 18.05 -12.56 0.39
N GLY A 57 18.11 -11.30 0.00
CA GLY A 57 18.72 -10.86 -1.25
C GLY A 57 20.22 -11.13 -1.34
N LEU A 58 20.95 -10.89 -0.25
CA LEU A 58 22.38 -11.21 -0.16
C LEU A 58 22.63 -12.72 -0.27
N ILE A 59 21.81 -13.53 0.40
CA ILE A 59 21.85 -15.00 0.27
C ILE A 59 21.59 -15.42 -1.17
N ALA A 60 20.56 -14.84 -1.80
CA ALA A 60 20.21 -15.11 -3.19
C ALA A 60 21.34 -14.72 -4.16
N LEU A 61 22.00 -13.60 -3.92
CA LEU A 61 23.17 -13.15 -4.71
C LEU A 61 24.32 -14.15 -4.63
N VAL A 62 24.65 -14.62 -3.41
CA VAL A 62 25.70 -15.64 -3.23
C VAL A 62 25.35 -16.94 -3.95
N VAL A 63 24.08 -17.38 -3.86
CA VAL A 63 23.58 -18.56 -4.58
C VAL A 63 23.66 -18.36 -6.09
N SER A 64 23.30 -17.19 -6.59
CA SER A 64 23.37 -16.86 -8.02
C SER A 64 24.80 -16.93 -8.55
N ILE A 65 25.75 -16.29 -7.85
CA ILE A 65 27.17 -16.33 -8.23
C ILE A 65 27.72 -17.75 -8.23
N ARG A 66 27.45 -18.53 -7.18
CA ARG A 66 27.90 -19.94 -7.11
C ARG A 66 27.28 -20.81 -8.21
N SER A 67 26.00 -20.57 -8.55
CA SER A 67 25.33 -21.28 -9.64
C SER A 67 25.89 -20.91 -11.01
N ALA A 68 26.26 -19.63 -11.23
CA ALA A 68 26.93 -19.17 -12.42
C ALA A 68 28.30 -19.87 -12.60
N MET A 69 29.11 -19.94 -11.53
CA MET A 69 30.41 -20.63 -11.54
C MET A 69 30.27 -22.13 -11.86
N ARG A 70 29.15 -22.76 -11.47
CA ARG A 70 28.83 -24.16 -11.77
C ARG A 70 28.14 -24.36 -13.12
N LYS A 71 27.94 -23.28 -13.90
CA LYS A 71 27.20 -23.27 -15.18
C LYS A 71 25.75 -23.76 -15.07
N GLU A 72 25.13 -23.63 -13.89
CA GLU A 72 23.74 -23.98 -13.63
C GLU A 72 22.83 -22.78 -13.93
N TRP A 73 22.74 -22.40 -15.21
CA TRP A 73 22.08 -21.15 -15.67
C TRP A 73 20.66 -20.95 -15.14
N ARG A 74 19.85 -22.03 -15.12
CA ARG A 74 18.47 -21.93 -14.61
C ARG A 74 18.41 -21.49 -13.15
N ARG A 75 19.29 -22.06 -12.29
CA ARG A 75 19.39 -21.68 -10.88
C ARG A 75 19.97 -20.30 -10.71
N CYS A 76 20.94 -19.94 -11.52
CA CYS A 76 21.53 -18.61 -11.52
C CYS A 76 20.47 -17.54 -11.79
N VAL A 77 19.68 -17.68 -12.87
CA VAL A 77 18.64 -16.72 -13.23
C VAL A 77 17.57 -16.62 -12.16
N LEU A 78 17.05 -17.76 -11.65
CA LEU A 78 16.04 -17.75 -10.60
C LEU A 78 16.54 -17.10 -9.30
N ALA A 79 17.81 -17.34 -8.93
CA ALA A 79 18.39 -16.72 -7.75
C ALA A 79 18.71 -15.23 -7.94
N ALA A 80 18.95 -14.78 -9.18
CA ALA A 80 19.25 -13.39 -9.51
C ALA A 80 18.03 -12.46 -9.42
N ILE A 81 16.80 -12.99 -9.53
CA ILE A 81 15.58 -12.17 -9.51
C ILE A 81 15.49 -11.31 -8.27
N LEU A 82 15.65 -11.90 -7.08
CA LEU A 82 15.50 -11.18 -5.82
C LEU A 82 16.53 -10.05 -5.63
N PRO A 83 17.85 -10.28 -5.81
CA PRO A 83 18.82 -9.19 -5.72
C PRO A 83 18.61 -8.09 -6.79
N VAL A 84 18.12 -8.43 -7.98
CA VAL A 84 17.78 -7.42 -9.00
C VAL A 84 16.58 -6.57 -8.55
N VAL A 85 15.52 -7.20 -8.03
CA VAL A 85 14.37 -6.48 -7.47
C VAL A 85 14.80 -5.58 -6.31
N LEU A 86 15.63 -6.11 -5.39
CA LEU A 86 16.17 -5.30 -4.30
C LEU A 86 16.98 -4.11 -4.78
N LEU A 87 17.79 -4.29 -5.81
CA LEU A 87 18.55 -3.19 -6.41
C LEU A 87 17.60 -2.10 -6.95
N ILE A 88 16.56 -2.50 -7.66
CA ILE A 88 15.54 -1.55 -8.16
C ILE A 88 14.88 -0.80 -7.01
N VAL A 89 14.47 -1.50 -5.96
CA VAL A 89 13.85 -0.89 -4.77
C VAL A 89 14.82 0.01 -4.01
N ALA A 90 16.10 -0.34 -3.98
CA ALA A 90 17.12 0.48 -3.31
C ALA A 90 17.32 1.86 -3.94
N PHE A 91 16.99 2.05 -5.22
CA PHE A 91 17.03 3.37 -5.87
C PHE A 91 15.92 4.31 -5.34
N ASP A 92 14.76 3.76 -4.95
CA ASP A 92 13.66 4.56 -4.40
C ASP A 92 12.82 3.72 -3.41
N PRO A 93 13.34 3.47 -2.20
CA PRO A 93 12.66 2.66 -1.20
C PRO A 93 11.38 3.32 -0.69
N VAL A 94 11.34 4.65 -0.66
CA VAL A 94 10.16 5.41 -0.21
C VAL A 94 9.01 5.22 -1.20
N ARG A 95 9.29 5.29 -2.48
CA ARG A 95 8.29 5.05 -3.52
C ARG A 95 7.75 3.61 -3.49
N PHE A 96 8.64 2.65 -3.22
CA PHE A 96 8.22 1.25 -3.07
C PHE A 96 7.26 1.07 -1.90
N VAL A 97 7.61 1.58 -0.70
CA VAL A 97 6.73 1.49 0.48
C VAL A 97 5.39 2.19 0.22
N ARG A 98 5.41 3.40 -0.31
CA ARG A 98 4.18 4.13 -0.69
C ARG A 98 3.31 3.36 -1.70
N SER A 99 3.93 2.62 -2.61
CA SER A 99 3.19 1.79 -3.57
C SER A 99 2.52 0.60 -2.89
N CYS A 100 3.19 -0.01 -1.90
CA CYS A 100 2.61 -1.08 -1.10
C CYS A 100 1.46 -0.56 -0.22
N ASP A 101 1.63 0.59 0.41
CA ASP A 101 0.59 1.25 1.21
C ASP A 101 -0.63 1.57 0.35
N TYR A 102 -0.42 2.20 -0.81
CA TYR A 102 -1.51 2.49 -1.74
C TYR A 102 -2.24 1.23 -2.22
N ALA A 103 -1.51 0.15 -2.49
CA ALA A 103 -2.13 -1.13 -2.86
C ALA A 103 -2.98 -1.69 -1.70
N GLY A 104 -2.50 -1.54 -0.45
CA GLY A 104 -3.24 -1.88 0.74
C GLY A 104 -4.54 -1.06 0.88
N ASP A 105 -4.46 0.25 0.71
CA ASP A 105 -5.59 1.17 0.74
C ASP A 105 -6.66 0.80 -0.29
N VAL A 106 -6.24 0.50 -1.53
CA VAL A 106 -7.15 0.06 -2.59
C VAL A 106 -7.84 -1.26 -2.24
N ILE A 107 -7.10 -2.22 -1.69
CA ILE A 107 -7.68 -3.50 -1.25
C ILE A 107 -8.68 -3.28 -0.12
N HIS A 108 -8.30 -2.49 0.89
CA HIS A 108 -9.18 -2.11 2.00
C HIS A 108 -10.47 -1.48 1.48
N PHE A 109 -10.34 -0.48 0.59
CA PHE A 109 -11.49 0.17 -0.03
C PHE A 109 -12.41 -0.81 -0.75
N ILE A 110 -11.86 -1.69 -1.61
CA ILE A 110 -12.67 -2.65 -2.38
C ILE A 110 -13.46 -3.56 -1.45
N VAL A 111 -12.83 -4.03 -0.37
CA VAL A 111 -13.48 -4.92 0.61
C VAL A 111 -14.58 -4.18 1.39
N MET A 112 -14.31 -2.94 1.79
CA MET A 112 -15.21 -2.14 2.62
C MET A 112 -16.23 -1.32 1.84
N LYS A 113 -16.06 -1.16 0.52
CA LYS A 113 -16.95 -0.36 -0.32
C LYS A 113 -18.45 -0.65 -0.13
N PRO A 114 -18.91 -1.91 -0.07
CA PRO A 114 -20.34 -2.18 0.16
C PRO A 114 -20.86 -1.66 1.52
N HIS A 115 -19.97 -1.48 2.49
CA HIS A 115 -20.31 -0.90 3.78
C HIS A 115 -20.48 0.61 3.67
N TYR A 116 -19.53 1.29 3.00
CA TYR A 116 -19.58 2.73 2.75
C TYR A 116 -20.79 3.12 1.90
N ASP A 117 -21.04 2.39 0.79
CA ASP A 117 -22.20 2.62 -0.09
C ASP A 117 -23.53 2.58 0.70
N ARG A 118 -23.66 1.65 1.65
CA ARG A 118 -24.86 1.57 2.51
C ARG A 118 -24.99 2.76 3.46
N GLN A 119 -23.89 3.24 4.01
CA GLN A 119 -23.91 4.41 4.90
C GLN A 119 -24.27 5.67 4.12
N ILE A 120 -23.70 5.85 2.91
CA ILE A 120 -24.02 6.98 2.04
C ILE A 120 -25.48 6.94 1.59
N ALA A 121 -26.00 5.75 1.23
CA ALA A 121 -27.40 5.60 0.85
C ALA A 121 -28.39 5.92 2.00
N ALA A 122 -27.93 5.79 3.24
CA ALA A 122 -28.71 6.11 4.43
C ALA A 122 -28.69 7.62 4.79
N LEU A 123 -27.87 8.44 4.13
CA LEU A 123 -27.82 9.88 4.39
C LEU A 123 -29.16 10.56 3.99
N PRO A 124 -29.63 11.51 4.79
CA PRO A 124 -30.83 12.27 4.50
C PRO A 124 -30.78 13.00 3.14
N ALA A 125 -31.90 13.11 2.46
CA ALA A 125 -31.98 13.75 1.13
C ALA A 125 -31.64 15.25 1.15
N ASP A 126 -31.81 15.91 2.30
CA ASP A 126 -31.47 17.32 2.52
C ASP A 126 -29.95 17.58 2.66
N GLN A 127 -29.15 16.50 2.77
CA GLN A 127 -27.68 16.58 2.80
C GLN A 127 -27.05 16.32 1.43
N ARG A 128 -27.80 16.47 0.35
CA ARG A 128 -27.27 16.31 -1.01
C ARG A 128 -26.88 17.66 -1.62
N PRO A 129 -25.76 17.74 -2.39
CA PRO A 129 -24.82 16.67 -2.71
C PRO A 129 -24.10 16.15 -1.47
N SER A 130 -24.00 14.82 -1.35
CA SER A 130 -23.53 14.16 -0.14
C SER A 130 -22.00 14.31 -0.01
N LEU A 131 -21.57 14.75 1.18
CA LEU A 131 -20.17 14.74 1.60
C LEU A 131 -20.07 13.91 2.87
N ALA A 132 -19.26 12.86 2.86
CA ALA A 132 -19.02 12.01 4.01
C ALA A 132 -17.53 11.70 4.17
N VAL A 133 -17.08 11.68 5.43
CA VAL A 133 -15.69 11.31 5.77
C VAL A 133 -15.76 10.09 6.67
N PHE A 134 -14.99 9.07 6.31
CA PHE A 134 -14.85 7.83 7.06
C PHE A 134 -13.43 7.74 7.57
N ASP A 135 -13.26 7.71 8.89
CA ASP A 135 -11.94 7.54 9.50
C ASP A 135 -11.36 6.17 9.18
N TRP A 136 -10.13 6.16 8.65
CA TRP A 136 -9.34 4.96 8.41
C TRP A 136 -8.23 4.78 9.44
N GLY A 137 -8.21 5.65 10.45
CA GLY A 137 -7.21 5.65 11.48
C GLY A 137 -6.01 6.52 11.13
N GLY A 138 -4.99 6.43 11.94
CA GLY A 138 -3.76 7.23 11.80
C GLY A 138 -2.97 7.30 13.09
N MET A 139 -1.96 8.14 13.09
CA MET A 139 -1.20 8.50 14.27
C MET A 139 -1.66 9.88 14.77
N SER A 140 -1.40 10.21 16.03
CA SER A 140 -1.86 11.43 16.71
C SER A 140 -1.58 12.76 15.97
N PHE A 141 -0.72 12.74 14.97
CA PHE A 141 -0.31 13.91 14.18
C PHE A 141 -0.58 13.78 12.67
N ALA A 142 -1.16 12.66 12.23
CA ALA A 142 -1.55 12.44 10.85
C ALA A 142 -2.59 11.33 10.82
N SER A 143 -3.80 11.64 10.41
CA SER A 143 -4.87 10.68 10.17
C SER A 143 -5.12 10.52 8.68
N GLN A 144 -5.66 9.37 8.32
CA GLN A 144 -6.07 9.06 6.97
C GLN A 144 -7.56 8.73 6.97
N GLY A 145 -8.26 9.19 5.96
CA GLY A 145 -9.69 8.95 5.83
C GLY A 145 -10.13 8.75 4.39
N LEU A 146 -11.26 8.07 4.24
CA LEU A 146 -11.95 7.98 2.98
C LEU A 146 -12.99 9.10 2.91
N VAL A 147 -12.93 9.90 1.87
CA VAL A 147 -13.90 10.95 1.57
C VAL A 147 -14.78 10.49 0.43
N TYR A 148 -16.09 10.51 0.62
CA TYR A 148 -17.07 10.46 -0.44
C TYR A 148 -17.57 11.88 -0.71
N ASP A 149 -17.43 12.36 -1.94
CA ASP A 149 -17.88 13.69 -2.36
C ASP A 149 -18.63 13.58 -3.69
N GLU A 150 -19.95 13.57 -3.62
CA GLU A 150 -20.83 13.45 -4.80
C GLU A 150 -20.63 14.58 -5.81
N ALA A 151 -20.12 15.73 -5.36
CA ALA A 151 -19.88 16.91 -6.18
C ALA A 151 -18.42 17.03 -6.68
N ASP A 152 -17.52 16.12 -6.29
CA ASP A 152 -16.10 16.09 -6.65
C ASP A 152 -15.32 17.37 -6.29
N GLN A 153 -15.85 18.20 -5.39
CA GLN A 153 -15.24 19.48 -5.04
C GLN A 153 -14.00 19.31 -4.17
N VAL A 154 -13.87 18.19 -3.46
CA VAL A 154 -12.68 17.89 -2.68
C VAL A 154 -11.42 17.83 -3.55
N ALA A 155 -11.55 17.46 -4.82
CA ALA A 155 -10.46 17.39 -5.78
C ALA A 155 -10.12 18.76 -6.41
N LEU A 156 -10.93 19.78 -6.20
CA LEU A 156 -10.68 21.12 -6.73
C LEU A 156 -9.56 21.82 -5.95
N PRO A 157 -8.78 22.70 -6.61
CA PRO A 157 -7.85 23.57 -5.93
C PRO A 157 -8.55 24.38 -4.83
N LYS A 158 -7.84 24.65 -3.72
CA LYS A 158 -8.36 25.46 -2.62
C LYS A 158 -8.88 26.80 -3.12
N GLY A 159 -10.07 27.17 -2.65
CA GLY A 159 -10.76 28.40 -3.02
C GLY A 159 -11.67 28.29 -4.26
N ASN A 160 -11.70 27.15 -4.94
CA ASN A 160 -12.59 26.89 -6.07
C ASN A 160 -13.85 26.08 -5.66
N GLN A 161 -13.92 25.68 -4.39
CA GLN A 161 -15.07 24.99 -3.81
C GLN A 161 -16.23 25.97 -3.59
N SER A 162 -17.46 25.46 -3.69
CA SER A 162 -18.65 26.26 -3.39
C SER A 162 -18.77 26.57 -1.90
N ALA A 163 -19.46 27.67 -1.56
CA ALA A 163 -19.70 28.07 -0.17
C ALA A 163 -20.47 26.98 0.62
N ASP A 164 -21.42 26.32 -0.04
CA ASP A 164 -22.20 25.23 0.58
C ASP A 164 -21.33 24.01 0.89
N TRP A 165 -20.44 23.65 -0.03
CA TRP A 165 -19.48 22.56 0.20
C TRP A 165 -18.52 22.89 1.35
N LEU A 166 -17.98 24.11 1.39
CA LEU A 166 -17.10 24.58 2.46
C LEU A 166 -17.79 24.55 3.82
N ALA A 167 -19.07 24.89 3.87
CA ALA A 167 -19.86 24.81 5.09
C ALA A 167 -20.08 23.37 5.57
N GLN A 168 -20.21 22.41 4.66
CA GLN A 168 -20.26 20.99 4.98
C GLN A 168 -18.89 20.45 5.42
N ALA A 169 -17.84 20.73 4.65
CA ALA A 169 -16.47 20.32 4.92
C ALA A 169 -15.96 20.84 6.27
N GLY A 170 -16.32 22.07 6.65
CA GLY A 170 -15.98 22.68 7.91
C GLY A 170 -16.52 21.97 9.17
N ARG A 171 -17.47 21.03 8.99
CA ARG A 171 -18.02 20.17 10.05
C ARG A 171 -17.35 18.80 10.11
N THR A 172 -16.39 18.54 9.24
CA THR A 172 -15.65 17.29 9.13
C THR A 172 -14.15 17.52 9.30
N GLU A 173 -13.36 16.47 9.21
CA GLU A 173 -11.90 16.54 9.23
C GLU A 173 -11.29 17.30 8.04
N LEU A 174 -12.08 17.56 6.99
CA LEU A 174 -11.69 18.42 5.87
C LEU A 174 -11.53 19.90 6.26
N SER A 175 -11.93 20.30 7.47
CA SER A 175 -11.61 21.60 8.05
C SER A 175 -10.12 21.76 8.36
N CYS A 176 -9.38 20.68 8.39
CA CYS A 176 -7.94 20.66 8.61
C CYS A 176 -7.19 21.37 7.49
N GLU A 177 -6.33 22.33 7.82
CA GLU A 177 -5.53 23.03 6.83
C GLU A 177 -4.45 22.08 6.28
N GLY A 178 -4.36 21.97 4.95
CA GLY A 178 -3.26 21.26 4.31
C GLY A 178 -3.51 19.77 4.02
N TYR A 179 -4.77 19.31 4.11
CA TYR A 179 -5.08 17.94 3.70
C TYR A 179 -4.69 17.69 2.23
N GLY A 180 -4.15 16.50 1.98
CA GLY A 180 -3.87 15.98 0.63
C GLY A 180 -4.96 15.04 0.20
N VAL A 181 -5.36 15.07 -1.09
CA VAL A 181 -6.36 14.14 -1.62
C VAL A 181 -5.84 13.38 -2.83
N ARG A 182 -6.27 12.13 -2.93
CA ARG A 182 -5.95 11.24 -4.04
C ARG A 182 -7.22 10.48 -4.44
N ALA A 183 -7.62 10.58 -5.70
CA ALA A 183 -8.78 9.83 -6.20
C ALA A 183 -8.53 8.32 -6.09
N LEU A 184 -9.53 7.59 -5.60
CA LEU A 184 -9.54 6.12 -5.56
C LEU A 184 -10.50 5.54 -6.60
N TRP A 185 -11.76 6.00 -6.59
CA TRP A 185 -12.81 5.44 -7.43
C TRP A 185 -14.00 6.40 -7.47
N ASP A 186 -14.53 6.71 -8.66
CA ASP A 186 -15.64 7.64 -8.83
C ASP A 186 -15.55 8.84 -7.86
N HIS A 187 -16.55 9.04 -7.01
CA HIS A 187 -16.63 10.09 -6.00
C HIS A 187 -15.88 9.77 -4.69
N TYR A 188 -15.03 8.73 -4.67
CA TYR A 188 -14.26 8.34 -3.49
C TYR A 188 -12.82 8.81 -3.58
N TYR A 189 -12.37 9.44 -2.52
CA TYR A 189 -11.04 10.00 -2.38
C TYR A 189 -10.38 9.54 -1.10
N LEU A 190 -9.10 9.24 -1.16
CA LEU A 190 -8.28 9.03 0.01
C LEU A 190 -7.72 10.39 0.43
N ALA A 191 -7.92 10.77 1.68
CA ALA A 191 -7.45 12.03 2.24
C ALA A 191 -6.47 11.80 3.39
N ASP A 192 -5.36 12.52 3.37
CA ASP A 192 -4.38 12.57 4.44
C ASP A 192 -4.59 13.88 5.22
N PHE A 193 -4.87 13.80 6.51
CA PHE A 193 -5.12 14.93 7.40
C PHE A 193 -3.92 15.16 8.31
N PRO A 194 -3.20 16.29 8.19
CA PRO A 194 -2.00 16.58 8.98
C PRO A 194 -2.30 17.18 10.37
N CYS A 195 -3.53 17.08 10.86
CA CYS A 195 -3.90 17.65 12.14
C CYS A 195 -4.19 16.66 13.27
#